data_0a4b1614e10f2cb4c4fd58f587a2b18a
#
_entry.id   0a4b1614e10f2cb4c4fd58f587a2b18a
#
_cell.length_a   1.000
_cell.length_b   1.000
_cell.length_c   1.000
_cell.angle_alpha   90.00
_cell.angle_beta   90.00
_cell.angle_gamma   90.00
#
_symmetry.space_group_name_H-M   'P 1'
#
loop_
_entity.id
_entity.type
_entity.pdbx_description
1 polymer ?
#
loop_
_entity_poly.entity_id
_entity_poly.type
_entity_poly.pdbx_seq_one_letter_code
_entity_poly.pdbx_strand_id
1 'polypeptide(L)'
;DVKIYLDPEEELRIRWKVIRDTTKRGYSEDQVLASLEKRKSDSPNFIHPQRTFADIVIQFYRPKGKEDELGPGLNVQHTLRPTLPHPDLTSLLDVGANKGISLDLARDKDAKPVDILDIHGSIETQRASKIEELLWGLIPEALHLRENTRSIEELEKIKIISHPLMLTQLLVAYHMVKAALGHHAI
;
A
#
# COMPACT_ATOMS: atom_id res chain seq x y z
N ASP A 1 12.40 8.89 -11.30
CA ASP A 1 11.63 9.17 -10.07
C ASP A 1 10.43 8.23 -10.00
N VAL A 2 10.07 7.79 -8.79
CA VAL A 2 8.87 6.99 -8.52
C VAL A 2 7.83 7.88 -7.87
N LYS A 3 6.64 8.00 -8.49
CA LYS A 3 5.53 8.82 -8.00
C LYS A 3 4.46 7.92 -7.41
N ILE A 4 4.21 8.06 -6.11
CA ILE A 4 3.22 7.27 -5.37
C ILE A 4 2.13 8.18 -4.86
N TYR A 5 0.87 7.79 -5.08
CA TYR A 5 -0.29 8.45 -4.54
C TYR A 5 -1.00 7.54 -3.52
N LEU A 6 -1.19 8.03 -2.30
CA LEU A 6 -1.96 7.34 -1.27
C LEU A 6 -3.43 7.80 -1.35
N ASP A 7 -4.32 6.86 -1.60
CA ASP A 7 -5.76 7.09 -1.85
C ASP A 7 -6.63 6.26 -0.90
N PRO A 8 -6.48 6.38 0.43
CA PRO A 8 -7.31 5.62 1.35
C PRO A 8 -8.79 6.03 1.25
N GLU A 9 -9.70 5.15 1.65
CA GLU A 9 -11.11 5.53 1.81
C GLU A 9 -11.23 6.80 2.64
N GLU A 10 -12.10 7.72 2.21
CA GLU A 10 -12.21 9.06 2.83
C GLU A 10 -12.55 8.97 4.32
N GLU A 11 -13.47 8.10 4.70
CA GLU A 11 -13.82 7.91 6.11
C GLU A 11 -12.65 7.37 6.92
N LEU A 12 -11.88 6.43 6.36
CA LEU A 12 -10.68 5.88 6.97
C LEU A 12 -9.61 6.99 7.17
N ARG A 13 -9.42 7.82 6.15
CA ARG A 13 -8.51 8.99 6.20
C ARG A 13 -8.91 9.97 7.31
N ILE A 14 -10.21 10.26 7.44
CA ILE A 14 -10.74 11.13 8.49
C ILE A 14 -10.48 10.53 9.87
N ARG A 15 -10.83 9.27 10.09
CA ARG A 15 -10.64 8.57 11.37
C ARG A 15 -9.15 8.52 11.77
N TRP A 16 -8.27 8.18 10.86
CA TRP A 16 -6.82 8.20 11.12
C TRP A 16 -6.32 9.60 11.50
N LYS A 17 -6.82 10.64 10.83
CA LYS A 17 -6.44 12.02 11.16
C LYS A 17 -6.94 12.40 12.55
N VAL A 18 -8.19 12.08 12.89
CA VAL A 18 -8.74 12.34 14.23
C VAL A 18 -7.89 11.63 15.29
N ILE A 19 -7.68 10.34 15.16
CA ILE A 19 -6.85 9.56 16.12
C ILE A 19 -5.46 10.18 16.26
N ARG A 20 -4.77 10.45 15.16
CA ARG A 20 -3.41 11.00 15.19
C ARG A 20 -3.36 12.37 15.87
N ASP A 21 -4.27 13.27 15.50
CA ASP A 21 -4.20 14.66 15.93
C ASP A 21 -4.69 14.82 17.39
N THR A 22 -5.62 13.97 17.85
CA THR A 22 -6.05 13.94 19.26
C THR A 22 -5.00 13.29 20.16
N THR A 23 -4.40 12.15 19.74
CA THR A 23 -3.47 11.40 20.59
C THR A 23 -2.05 11.97 20.60
N LYS A 24 -1.57 12.51 19.47
CA LYS A 24 -0.17 12.94 19.32
C LYS A 24 0.03 14.45 19.31
N ARG A 25 -1.02 15.23 19.03
CA ARG A 25 -0.90 16.69 18.83
C ARG A 25 -1.74 17.51 19.80
N GLY A 26 -2.54 16.86 20.66
CA GLY A 26 -3.33 17.49 21.70
C GLY A 26 -4.55 18.30 21.22
N TYR A 27 -4.98 18.15 19.97
CA TYR A 27 -6.21 18.77 19.48
C TYR A 27 -7.44 18.03 20.04
N SER A 28 -8.55 18.75 20.23
CA SER A 28 -9.85 18.10 20.45
C SER A 28 -10.41 17.54 19.13
N GLU A 29 -11.28 16.54 19.22
CA GLU A 29 -11.95 15.97 18.04
C GLU A 29 -12.69 17.04 17.24
N ASP A 30 -13.43 17.93 17.92
CA ASP A 30 -14.16 19.04 17.29
C ASP A 30 -13.23 19.97 16.51
N GLN A 31 -12.04 20.28 17.04
CA GLN A 31 -11.05 21.11 16.34
C GLN A 31 -10.55 20.41 15.07
N VAL A 32 -10.33 19.11 15.12
CA VAL A 32 -9.90 18.34 13.96
C VAL A 32 -10.99 18.28 12.90
N LEU A 33 -12.23 18.00 13.28
CA LEU A 33 -13.38 17.95 12.37
C LEU A 33 -13.66 19.32 11.73
N ALA A 34 -13.64 20.40 12.51
CA ALA A 34 -13.78 21.76 12.00
C ALA A 34 -12.68 22.13 10.98
N SER A 35 -11.44 21.70 11.24
CA SER A 35 -10.31 21.90 10.31
C SER A 35 -10.50 21.10 9.01
N LEU A 36 -11.04 19.88 9.09
CA LEU A 36 -11.36 19.08 7.91
C LEU A 36 -12.46 19.70 7.06
N GLU A 37 -13.54 20.14 7.68
CA GLU A 37 -14.65 20.79 6.96
C GLU A 37 -14.19 22.08 6.27
N LYS A 38 -13.40 22.92 6.96
CA LYS A 38 -12.83 24.16 6.37
C LYS A 38 -12.00 23.89 5.13
N ARG A 39 -11.33 22.73 5.03
CA ARG A 39 -10.44 22.34 3.93
C ARG A 39 -11.05 21.31 2.99
N LYS A 40 -12.34 21.10 3.05
CA LYS A 40 -13.03 20.07 2.26
C LYS A 40 -12.85 20.28 0.74
N SER A 41 -12.78 21.52 0.30
CA SER A 41 -12.52 21.86 -1.10
C SER A 41 -11.06 21.66 -1.54
N ASP A 42 -10.10 21.59 -0.60
CA ASP A 42 -8.68 21.47 -0.96
C ASP A 42 -8.37 20.12 -1.62
N SER A 43 -9.01 19.05 -1.13
CA SER A 43 -8.78 17.70 -1.66
C SER A 43 -9.17 17.57 -3.13
N PRO A 44 -10.40 17.90 -3.57
CA PRO A 44 -10.76 17.80 -4.99
C PRO A 44 -10.01 18.79 -5.88
N ASN A 45 -9.65 19.97 -5.36
CA ASN A 45 -9.02 21.01 -6.17
C ASN A 45 -7.50 20.80 -6.34
N PHE A 46 -6.81 20.27 -5.33
CA PHE A 46 -5.35 20.25 -5.30
C PHE A 46 -4.74 18.86 -5.08
N ILE A 47 -5.43 17.95 -4.40
CA ILE A 47 -4.88 16.63 -4.02
C ILE A 47 -5.31 15.57 -5.02
N HIS A 48 -6.62 15.41 -5.27
CA HIS A 48 -7.12 14.35 -6.16
C HIS A 48 -6.55 14.43 -7.59
N PRO A 49 -6.31 15.61 -8.20
CA PRO A 49 -5.69 15.69 -9.52
C PRO A 49 -4.29 15.10 -9.59
N GLN A 50 -3.54 15.05 -8.47
CA GLN A 50 -2.19 14.48 -8.44
C GLN A 50 -2.20 12.97 -8.71
N ARG A 51 -3.31 12.29 -8.44
CA ARG A 51 -3.48 10.85 -8.72
C ARG A 51 -3.21 10.49 -10.19
N THR A 52 -3.55 11.39 -11.11
CA THR A 52 -3.34 11.18 -12.56
C THR A 52 -1.86 11.07 -12.94
N PHE A 53 -0.97 11.67 -12.16
CA PHE A 53 0.48 11.69 -12.41
C PHE A 53 1.24 10.61 -11.65
N ALA A 54 0.59 9.86 -10.79
CA ALA A 54 1.23 8.79 -10.02
C ALA A 54 1.54 7.59 -10.90
N ASP A 55 2.67 6.94 -10.65
CA ASP A 55 3.04 5.66 -11.25
C ASP A 55 2.34 4.50 -10.51
N ILE A 56 2.18 4.68 -9.20
CA ILE A 56 1.53 3.71 -8.31
C ILE A 56 0.48 4.44 -7.47
N VAL A 57 -0.76 3.91 -7.43
CA VAL A 57 -1.78 4.37 -6.49
C VAL A 57 -2.01 3.27 -5.45
N ILE A 58 -1.94 3.63 -4.17
CA ILE A 58 -2.10 2.71 -3.06
C ILE A 58 -3.36 3.08 -2.29
N GLN A 59 -4.34 2.20 -2.28
CA GLN A 59 -5.61 2.40 -1.60
C GLN A 59 -5.77 1.43 -0.44
N PHE A 60 -5.87 1.96 0.78
CA PHE A 60 -6.29 1.21 1.95
C PHE A 60 -7.82 1.28 2.05
N TYR A 61 -8.44 0.12 2.27
CA TYR A 61 -9.89 0.03 2.40
C TYR A 61 -10.31 -1.08 3.35
N ARG A 62 -11.52 -0.95 3.89
CA ARG A 62 -12.07 -1.90 4.86
C ARG A 62 -12.67 -3.13 4.18
N PRO A 63 -12.45 -4.33 4.73
CA PRO A 63 -13.18 -5.51 4.28
C PRO A 63 -14.68 -5.34 4.51
N LYS A 64 -15.49 -5.91 3.63
CA LYS A 64 -16.96 -5.92 3.80
C LYS A 64 -17.34 -6.52 5.15
N GLY A 65 -18.23 -5.85 5.89
CA GLY A 65 -18.69 -6.27 7.21
C GLY A 65 -17.72 -5.97 8.34
N LYS A 66 -16.68 -5.14 8.09
CA LYS A 66 -15.71 -4.69 9.11
C LYS A 66 -15.54 -3.17 9.05
N GLU A 67 -16.65 -2.46 9.22
CA GLU A 67 -16.70 -0.99 9.12
C GLU A 67 -15.86 -0.27 10.19
N ASP A 68 -15.55 -0.95 11.30
CA ASP A 68 -14.73 -0.43 12.38
C ASP A 68 -13.24 -0.78 12.28
N GLU A 69 -12.83 -1.54 11.23
CA GLU A 69 -11.42 -1.88 11.02
C GLU A 69 -10.62 -0.62 10.63
N LEU A 70 -9.57 -0.33 11.40
CA LEU A 70 -8.73 0.86 11.22
C LEU A 70 -7.23 0.52 11.13
N GLY A 71 -6.87 -0.75 11.20
CA GLY A 71 -5.50 -1.18 11.36
C GLY A 71 -5.12 -2.46 10.59
N PRO A 72 -4.65 -3.51 11.28
CA PRO A 72 -4.03 -4.66 10.65
C PRO A 72 -4.91 -5.44 9.67
N GLY A 73 -6.22 -5.43 9.88
CA GLY A 73 -7.18 -6.15 9.05
C GLY A 73 -7.62 -5.42 7.77
N LEU A 74 -7.08 -4.24 7.49
CA LEU A 74 -7.37 -3.50 6.25
C LEU A 74 -6.83 -4.23 5.02
N ASN A 75 -7.59 -4.15 3.93
CA ASN A 75 -7.13 -4.54 2.60
C ASN A 75 -6.32 -3.41 1.98
N VAL A 76 -5.43 -3.76 1.05
CA VAL A 76 -4.68 -2.78 0.26
C VAL A 76 -4.76 -3.14 -1.21
N GLN A 77 -5.16 -2.18 -2.02
CA GLN A 77 -5.14 -2.28 -3.47
C GLN A 77 -4.04 -1.38 -4.05
N HIS A 78 -3.22 -1.95 -4.93
CA HIS A 78 -2.25 -1.21 -5.72
C HIS A 78 -2.74 -1.11 -7.17
N THR A 79 -2.85 0.11 -7.68
CA THR A 79 -3.00 0.36 -9.11
C THR A 79 -1.62 0.62 -9.66
N LEU A 80 -1.10 -0.31 -10.47
CA LEU A 80 0.25 -0.28 -11.03
C LEU A 80 0.15 0.16 -12.50
N ARG A 81 0.76 1.28 -12.84
CA ARG A 81 0.75 1.82 -14.20
C ARG A 81 2.00 1.38 -14.98
N PRO A 82 1.93 1.17 -16.30
CA PRO A 82 3.07 0.72 -17.09
C PRO A 82 4.14 1.81 -17.33
N THR A 83 4.17 2.83 -16.47
CA THR A 83 5.18 3.90 -16.43
C THR A 83 6.46 3.47 -15.71
N LEU A 84 6.38 2.39 -14.94
CA LEU A 84 7.52 1.74 -14.27
C LEU A 84 7.52 0.25 -14.56
N PRO A 85 8.69 -0.41 -14.60
CA PRO A 85 8.74 -1.86 -14.62
C PRO A 85 8.23 -2.42 -13.28
N HIS A 86 7.20 -3.28 -13.35
CA HIS A 86 6.68 -3.98 -12.19
C HIS A 86 7.33 -5.35 -12.06
N PRO A 87 7.42 -5.91 -10.83
CA PRO A 87 7.87 -7.29 -10.65
C PRO A 87 6.88 -8.25 -11.35
N ASP A 88 7.38 -9.36 -11.87
CA ASP A 88 6.51 -10.45 -12.30
C ASP A 88 5.86 -11.09 -11.07
N LEU A 89 4.60 -10.75 -10.86
CA LEU A 89 3.79 -11.21 -9.74
C LEU A 89 2.97 -12.46 -10.09
N THR A 90 3.03 -12.96 -11.33
CA THR A 90 2.24 -14.13 -11.76
C THR A 90 2.58 -15.36 -10.94
N SER A 91 3.85 -15.55 -10.59
CA SER A 91 4.29 -16.63 -9.71
C SER A 91 3.70 -16.57 -8.29
N LEU A 92 3.21 -15.41 -7.85
CA LEU A 92 2.51 -15.26 -6.58
C LEU A 92 1.07 -15.80 -6.63
N LEU A 93 0.49 -15.90 -7.82
CA LEU A 93 -0.91 -16.27 -8.03
C LEU A 93 -1.08 -17.77 -8.19
N ASP A 94 -0.03 -18.49 -8.65
CA ASP A 94 -0.09 -19.90 -9.03
C ASP A 94 -0.19 -20.88 -7.86
N VAL A 95 -0.01 -20.43 -6.63
CA VAL A 95 0.02 -21.34 -5.48
C VAL A 95 -1.30 -21.30 -4.71
N GLY A 96 -2.32 -21.95 -5.29
CA GLY A 96 -3.60 -22.27 -4.63
C GLY A 96 -4.56 -21.09 -4.51
N ALA A 97 -5.66 -21.21 -5.23
CA ALA A 97 -6.86 -20.37 -5.26
C ALA A 97 -6.88 -19.16 -4.32
N ASN A 98 -6.70 -17.96 -4.87
CA ASN A 98 -7.19 -16.63 -4.40
C ASN A 98 -7.26 -16.36 -2.88
N LYS A 99 -6.37 -16.96 -2.07
CA LYS A 99 -6.40 -16.73 -0.63
C LYS A 99 -5.55 -15.52 -0.25
N GLY A 100 -6.18 -14.36 -0.29
CA GLY A 100 -5.64 -13.14 0.29
C GLY A 100 -4.78 -12.27 -0.64
N ILE A 101 -4.58 -12.65 -1.91
CA ILE A 101 -3.95 -11.81 -2.95
C ILE A 101 -4.54 -12.11 -4.32
N SER A 102 -4.79 -11.08 -5.12
CA SER A 102 -5.20 -11.19 -6.52
C SER A 102 -4.50 -10.16 -7.39
N LEU A 103 -4.38 -10.47 -8.68
CA LEU A 103 -3.87 -9.57 -9.71
C LEU A 103 -4.81 -9.59 -10.90
N ASP A 104 -5.33 -8.43 -11.26
CA ASP A 104 -6.28 -8.26 -12.34
C ASP A 104 -5.79 -7.20 -13.34
N LEU A 105 -6.00 -7.45 -14.63
CA LEU A 105 -5.79 -6.46 -15.67
C LEU A 105 -7.04 -5.58 -15.78
N ALA A 106 -6.86 -4.27 -15.69
CA ALA A 106 -7.96 -3.31 -15.70
C ALA A 106 -7.62 -2.04 -16.51
N ARG A 107 -8.57 -1.13 -16.52
CA ARG A 107 -8.33 0.26 -16.92
C ARG A 107 -8.63 1.16 -15.73
N ASP A 108 -7.76 2.13 -15.51
CA ASP A 108 -8.01 3.13 -14.47
C ASP A 108 -9.09 4.16 -14.90
N LYS A 109 -9.37 5.13 -14.04
CA LYS A 109 -10.38 6.18 -14.30
C LYS A 109 -10.06 7.02 -15.54
N ASP A 110 -8.78 7.04 -15.95
CA ASP A 110 -8.29 7.75 -17.15
C ASP A 110 -8.23 6.83 -18.38
N ALA A 111 -8.88 5.66 -18.32
CA ALA A 111 -8.89 4.60 -19.33
C ALA A 111 -7.52 4.03 -19.72
N LYS A 112 -6.48 4.27 -18.88
CA LYS A 112 -5.15 3.72 -19.06
C LYS A 112 -5.10 2.26 -18.61
N PRO A 113 -4.37 1.39 -19.33
CA PRO A 113 -4.18 0.01 -18.88
C PRO A 113 -3.38 0.01 -17.56
N VAL A 114 -3.80 -0.82 -16.62
CA VAL A 114 -3.19 -0.96 -15.29
C VAL A 114 -3.30 -2.38 -14.80
N ASP A 115 -2.35 -2.78 -13.95
CA ASP A 115 -2.47 -3.96 -13.14
C ASP A 115 -3.03 -3.58 -11.78
N ILE A 116 -4.04 -4.30 -11.32
CA ILE A 116 -4.65 -4.14 -10.00
C ILE A 116 -4.19 -5.30 -9.12
N LEU A 117 -3.28 -5.02 -8.20
CA LEU A 117 -2.86 -5.97 -7.17
C LEU A 117 -3.64 -5.69 -5.89
N ASP A 118 -4.41 -6.66 -5.45
CA ASP A 118 -5.19 -6.57 -4.22
C ASP A 118 -4.63 -7.53 -3.16
N ILE A 119 -4.36 -7.04 -1.96
CA ILE A 119 -3.84 -7.80 -0.82
C ILE A 119 -4.83 -7.66 0.33
N HIS A 120 -5.42 -8.77 0.74
CA HIS A 120 -6.42 -8.79 1.79
C HIS A 120 -5.79 -8.76 3.18
N GLY A 121 -6.41 -8.03 4.12
CA GLY A 121 -6.01 -8.02 5.52
C GLY A 121 -6.10 -9.39 6.21
N SER A 122 -6.86 -10.32 5.62
CA SER A 122 -6.98 -11.70 6.08
C SER A 122 -5.99 -12.67 5.46
N ILE A 123 -4.97 -12.19 4.72
CA ILE A 123 -3.93 -13.04 4.16
C ILE A 123 -3.21 -13.80 5.28
N GLU A 124 -3.03 -15.12 5.09
CA GLU A 124 -2.34 -15.96 6.06
C GLU A 124 -0.86 -15.61 6.14
N THR A 125 -0.28 -15.65 7.36
CA THR A 125 1.14 -15.34 7.62
C THR A 125 2.08 -16.14 6.73
N GLN A 126 1.85 -17.45 6.58
CA GLN A 126 2.67 -18.30 5.72
C GLN A 126 2.64 -17.86 4.25
N ARG A 127 1.49 -17.38 3.78
CA ARG A 127 1.36 -16.85 2.41
C ARG A 127 2.09 -15.52 2.27
N ALA A 128 1.91 -14.63 3.23
CA ALA A 128 2.57 -13.33 3.25
C ALA A 128 4.10 -13.49 3.31
N SER A 129 4.63 -14.43 4.11
CA SER A 129 6.08 -14.72 4.18
C SER A 129 6.64 -15.25 2.86
N LYS A 130 5.89 -16.08 2.13
CA LYS A 130 6.33 -16.55 0.80
C LYS A 130 6.42 -15.39 -0.20
N ILE A 131 5.46 -14.46 -0.15
CA ILE A 131 5.48 -13.26 -0.99
C ILE A 131 6.65 -12.36 -0.62
N GLU A 132 6.90 -12.17 0.68
CA GLU A 132 8.06 -11.44 1.19
C GLU A 132 9.37 -12.02 0.63
N GLU A 133 9.58 -13.33 0.75
CA GLU A 133 10.77 -14.02 0.23
C GLU A 133 10.95 -13.79 -1.27
N LEU A 134 9.87 -13.91 -2.04
CA LEU A 134 9.91 -13.70 -3.47
C LEU A 134 10.29 -12.27 -3.81
N LEU A 135 9.68 -11.28 -3.17
CA LEU A 135 9.97 -9.86 -3.41
C LEU A 135 11.42 -9.52 -3.06
N TRP A 136 11.97 -10.05 -1.96
CA TRP A 136 13.39 -9.91 -1.63
C TRP A 136 14.30 -10.53 -2.70
N GLY A 137 13.91 -11.68 -3.25
CA GLY A 137 14.63 -12.33 -4.34
C GLY A 137 14.69 -11.51 -5.63
N LEU A 138 13.73 -10.60 -5.84
CA LEU A 138 13.68 -9.71 -7.01
C LEU A 138 14.56 -8.45 -6.88
N ILE A 139 15.08 -8.17 -5.67
CA ILE A 139 15.98 -7.04 -5.37
C ILE A 139 17.27 -7.50 -4.69
N PRO A 140 18.05 -8.39 -5.32
CA PRO A 140 19.29 -8.91 -4.72
C PRO A 140 20.27 -7.81 -4.34
N GLU A 141 20.24 -6.67 -5.03
CA GLU A 141 21.09 -5.51 -4.77
C GLU A 141 20.81 -4.86 -3.40
N ALA A 142 19.61 -5.07 -2.85
CA ALA A 142 19.17 -4.51 -1.56
C ALA A 142 19.11 -5.55 -0.44
N LEU A 143 19.63 -6.77 -0.62
CA LEU A 143 19.58 -7.84 0.40
C LEU A 143 20.26 -7.43 1.72
N HIS A 144 21.27 -6.57 1.68
CA HIS A 144 21.91 -6.02 2.88
C HIS A 144 20.94 -5.22 3.77
N LEU A 145 19.85 -4.68 3.22
CA LEU A 145 18.81 -3.99 3.98
C LEU A 145 17.93 -4.98 4.73
N ARG A 146 17.78 -6.21 4.21
CA ARG A 146 16.98 -7.26 4.83
C ARG A 146 17.48 -7.65 6.21
N GLU A 147 18.80 -7.68 6.40
CA GLU A 147 19.42 -8.01 7.69
C GLU A 147 19.06 -7.01 8.79
N ASN A 148 18.68 -5.80 8.42
CA ASN A 148 18.25 -4.74 9.34
C ASN A 148 16.73 -4.61 9.47
N THR A 149 15.95 -5.44 8.77
CA THR A 149 14.48 -5.46 8.83
C THR A 149 14.00 -6.73 9.50
N ARG A 150 12.89 -6.63 10.25
CA ARG A 150 12.23 -7.81 10.82
C ARG A 150 11.38 -8.48 9.74
N SER A 151 11.43 -9.79 9.66
CA SER A 151 10.56 -10.57 8.80
C SER A 151 9.10 -10.55 9.27
N ILE A 152 8.19 -10.90 8.37
CA ILE A 152 6.76 -11.07 8.69
C ILE A 152 6.59 -12.06 9.86
N GLU A 153 7.32 -13.18 9.85
CA GLU A 153 7.23 -14.19 10.91
C GLU A 153 7.71 -13.68 12.28
N GLU A 154 8.74 -12.84 12.30
CA GLU A 154 9.24 -12.22 13.54
C GLU A 154 8.25 -11.20 14.10
N LEU A 155 7.64 -10.41 13.23
CA LEU A 155 6.65 -9.41 13.63
C LEU A 155 5.32 -10.03 14.08
N GLU A 156 4.92 -11.15 13.49
CA GLU A 156 3.75 -11.92 13.91
C GLU A 156 3.83 -12.32 15.39
N LYS A 157 5.04 -12.69 15.86
CA LYS A 157 5.26 -13.06 17.26
C LYS A 157 4.96 -11.94 18.25
N ILE A 158 5.07 -10.67 17.82
CA ILE A 158 4.76 -9.50 18.65
C ILE A 158 3.34 -8.94 18.44
N LYS A 159 2.52 -9.62 17.65
CA LYS A 159 1.08 -9.35 17.43
C LYS A 159 0.71 -7.93 16.96
N ILE A 160 1.62 -7.23 16.29
CA ILE A 160 1.38 -5.86 15.77
C ILE A 160 1.72 -5.84 14.28
N ILE A 161 1.07 -6.68 13.50
CA ILE A 161 1.41 -6.75 12.09
C ILE A 161 0.19 -6.54 11.19
N SER A 162 0.37 -5.72 10.15
CA SER A 162 -0.46 -5.69 8.96
C SER A 162 0.34 -6.26 7.81
N HIS A 163 0.03 -7.50 7.42
CA HIS A 163 0.68 -8.15 6.27
C HIS A 163 0.54 -7.31 4.99
N PRO A 164 -0.65 -6.77 4.65
CA PRO A 164 -0.79 -5.91 3.49
C PRO A 164 0.11 -4.67 3.53
N LEU A 165 0.23 -4.02 4.70
CA LEU A 165 1.10 -2.86 4.84
C LEU A 165 2.57 -3.22 4.63
N MET A 166 3.05 -4.32 5.21
CA MET A 166 4.44 -4.76 5.05
C MET A 166 4.77 -5.12 3.61
N LEU A 167 3.91 -5.87 2.95
CA LEU A 167 4.07 -6.21 1.54
C LEU A 167 4.02 -4.97 0.66
N THR A 168 3.16 -4.00 0.99
CA THR A 168 3.13 -2.69 0.33
C THR A 168 4.45 -1.95 0.47
N GLN A 169 5.02 -1.90 1.68
CA GLN A 169 6.31 -1.25 1.92
C GLN A 169 7.43 -1.91 1.12
N LEU A 170 7.44 -3.23 1.03
CA LEU A 170 8.44 -3.96 0.27
C LEU A 170 8.27 -3.77 -1.25
N LEU A 171 7.04 -3.73 -1.77
CA LEU A 171 6.77 -3.38 -3.17
C LEU A 171 7.23 -1.96 -3.51
N VAL A 172 6.99 -1.00 -2.63
CA VAL A 172 7.50 0.37 -2.79
C VAL A 172 9.03 0.37 -2.80
N ALA A 173 9.67 -0.33 -1.87
CA ALA A 173 11.12 -0.46 -1.81
C ALA A 173 11.68 -1.08 -3.11
N TYR A 174 11.03 -2.13 -3.63
CA TYR A 174 11.38 -2.70 -4.94
C TYR A 174 11.45 -1.63 -6.03
N HIS A 175 10.39 -0.85 -6.20
CA HIS A 175 10.35 0.18 -7.25
C HIS A 175 11.40 1.28 -7.04
N MET A 176 11.66 1.66 -5.80
CA MET A 176 12.70 2.65 -5.46
C MET A 176 14.10 2.12 -5.80
N VAL A 177 14.40 0.87 -5.45
CA VAL A 177 15.69 0.23 -5.75
C VAL A 177 15.89 0.12 -7.26
N LYS A 178 14.89 -0.40 -7.99
CA LYS A 178 14.97 -0.55 -9.45
C LYS A 178 15.09 0.79 -10.17
N ALA A 179 14.41 1.83 -9.71
CA ALA A 179 14.55 3.18 -10.26
C ALA A 179 15.94 3.76 -10.00
N ALA A 180 16.51 3.55 -8.81
CA ALA A 180 17.86 4.00 -8.49
C ALA A 180 18.90 3.31 -9.37
N LEU A 181 18.78 2.00 -9.59
CA LEU A 181 19.70 1.24 -10.45
C LEU A 181 19.57 1.61 -11.92
N GLY A 182 18.35 1.87 -12.41
CA GLY A 182 18.11 2.30 -13.78
C GLY A 182 18.75 3.65 -14.12
N HIS A 183 19.03 4.50 -13.18
CA HIS A 183 19.73 5.77 -13.38
C HIS A 183 21.25 5.62 -13.46
N HIS A 184 21.81 4.48 -13.08
CA HIS A 184 23.25 4.19 -13.18
C HIS A 184 23.63 3.40 -14.44
N ALA A 185 22.65 3.07 -15.28
CA ALA A 185 22.85 2.27 -16.51
C ALA A 185 22.91 3.11 -17.81
N ILE A 186 23.18 4.45 -17.70
CA ILE A 186 23.35 5.36 -18.84
C ILE A 186 24.77 5.92 -18.82
#